data_d305277b7bed42b8085080bc7edacf36
#
_entry.id   d305277b7bed42b8085080bc7edacf36
#
_cell.length_a   1.000
_cell.length_b   1.000
_cell.length_c   1.000
_cell.angle_alpha   90.00
_cell.angle_beta   90.00
_cell.angle_gamma   90.00
#
_symmetry.space_group_name_H-M   'P 1'
#
loop_
_entity.id
_entity.type
_entity.pdbx_description
1 polymer ?
#
loop_
_entity_poly.entity_id
_entity_poly.type
_entity_poly.pdbx_seq_one_letter_code
_entity_poly.pdbx_strand_id
1 'polypeptide(L)'
;MFDRTLLRQSLRASFQKLDPRKMVKNPIMFTVEAVTFVMLLLIVWIAVTGNTSQGSLLYNVVVFLVLFATVLFANFAEAIAEARGKAQADSLRKTREETPAKRIDPDGQSHIVSSSDLRQGDLFECVAGDTVAADGEIVEGLASIDESAITGESAPVIREAGGDKSSVTGGTKVLSDRILVKVTARPGESFLDKMIALVEGSSRQKTPNEIALTILLAGFTIVFVIVCATLKPFADYVGANITVAAFISLFVCLIPTTIGGLLSAIGIAGMDRALRANVITKSGKAVETAGDIDTLLLDKTGTITIGNRKATGFYPVDGFGAREFVRLCVLSSVSDPTPEGKSIVELGAEQGIKTDPLQLVGVHMVKFTAETKCSGVDMPDGRRIRKGASEAILRMCAEAGHECPAGIEATVRRISENGGTPLIVCEDERIRGVVELQDIIKTGIRERFERLRKMGVKTVMVTGDNPLTAKYIAEQAGVDDFIAEARPEDKLEYIRREQRAGKLVAMMGDGTNDAPALAQADVGVAMNSGTQAAKEAGNMVDLD
;
A
#
# COMPACT_ATOMS: atom_id res chain seq x y z
N MET A 1 3.91 -25.77 -2.92
CA MET A 1 3.99 -26.96 -3.81
C MET A 1 4.43 -26.48 -5.17
N PHE A 2 5.46 -27.04 -5.78
CA PHE A 2 5.93 -26.61 -7.10
C PHE A 2 4.94 -27.06 -8.17
N ASP A 3 4.35 -26.11 -8.88
CA ASP A 3 3.53 -26.41 -10.05
C ASP A 3 4.41 -27.00 -11.17
N ARG A 4 4.00 -28.14 -11.74
CA ARG A 4 4.74 -28.84 -12.82
C ARG A 4 4.87 -27.96 -14.08
N THR A 5 3.91 -27.09 -14.34
CA THR A 5 3.93 -26.16 -15.47
C THR A 5 5.00 -25.10 -15.29
N LEU A 6 5.09 -24.53 -14.08
CA LEU A 6 6.09 -23.54 -13.70
C LEU A 6 7.52 -24.11 -13.78
N LEU A 7 7.73 -25.33 -13.28
CA LEU A 7 9.03 -26.01 -13.36
C LEU A 7 9.47 -26.23 -14.83
N ARG A 8 8.54 -26.66 -15.68
CA ARG A 8 8.83 -26.90 -17.11
C ARG A 8 9.15 -25.63 -17.87
N GLN A 9 8.41 -24.54 -17.58
CA GLN A 9 8.67 -23.22 -18.15
C GLN A 9 10.03 -22.68 -17.70
N SER A 10 10.35 -22.79 -16.41
CA SER A 10 11.62 -22.33 -15.85
C SER A 10 12.81 -23.12 -16.39
N LEU A 11 12.65 -24.43 -16.59
CA LEU A 11 13.69 -25.26 -17.21
C LEU A 11 13.95 -24.83 -18.66
N ARG A 12 12.90 -24.56 -19.43
CA ARG A 12 13.06 -24.06 -20.81
C ARG A 12 13.70 -22.67 -20.82
N ALA A 13 13.28 -21.79 -19.92
CA ALA A 13 13.84 -20.44 -19.80
C ALA A 13 15.32 -20.46 -19.39
N SER A 14 15.77 -21.42 -18.56
CA SER A 14 17.17 -21.56 -18.15
C SER A 14 18.11 -21.82 -19.34
N PHE A 15 17.66 -22.58 -20.34
CA PHE A 15 18.41 -22.76 -21.59
C PHE A 15 18.39 -21.52 -22.48
N GLN A 16 17.28 -20.77 -22.51
CA GLN A 16 17.20 -19.49 -23.27
C GLN A 16 18.08 -18.40 -22.67
N LYS A 17 18.39 -18.49 -21.38
CA LYS A 17 19.29 -17.58 -20.69
C LYS A 17 20.77 -17.86 -20.95
N LEU A 18 21.13 -18.95 -21.60
CA LEU A 18 22.50 -19.20 -22.11
C LEU A 18 22.87 -18.31 -23.30
N ASP A 19 22.00 -17.37 -23.72
CA ASP A 19 22.38 -16.33 -24.69
C ASP A 19 23.39 -15.36 -24.07
N PRO A 20 24.64 -15.26 -24.59
CA PRO A 20 25.66 -14.40 -24.03
C PRO A 20 25.26 -12.92 -23.91
N ARG A 21 24.35 -12.45 -24.80
CA ARG A 21 23.85 -11.07 -24.77
C ARG A 21 23.02 -10.80 -23.53
N LYS A 22 22.34 -11.82 -22.99
CA LYS A 22 21.58 -11.71 -21.75
C LYS A 22 22.47 -11.89 -20.54
N MET A 23 23.44 -12.82 -20.63
CA MET A 23 24.34 -13.17 -19.54
C MET A 23 25.33 -12.04 -19.19
N VAL A 24 25.72 -11.18 -20.12
CA VAL A 24 26.59 -9.99 -19.89
C VAL A 24 26.03 -9.08 -18.78
N LYS A 25 24.74 -9.09 -18.51
CA LYS A 25 24.14 -8.34 -17.41
C LYS A 25 24.57 -8.84 -16.03
N ASN A 26 25.01 -10.09 -15.94
CA ASN A 26 25.60 -10.70 -14.74
C ASN A 26 27.06 -11.08 -15.06
N PRO A 27 28.04 -10.20 -14.80
CA PRO A 27 29.42 -10.38 -15.24
C PRO A 27 30.08 -11.63 -14.67
N ILE A 28 29.66 -12.06 -13.47
CA ILE A 28 30.18 -13.26 -12.81
C ILE A 28 29.73 -14.51 -13.56
N MET A 29 28.44 -14.65 -13.80
CA MET A 29 27.90 -15.79 -14.51
C MET A 29 28.33 -15.82 -15.97
N PHE A 30 28.48 -14.65 -16.60
CA PHE A 30 29.05 -14.53 -17.94
C PHE A 30 30.50 -15.05 -17.99
N THR A 31 31.31 -14.76 -16.96
CA THR A 31 32.68 -15.27 -16.88
C THR A 31 32.69 -16.80 -16.77
N VAL A 32 31.82 -17.38 -15.94
CA VAL A 32 31.70 -18.85 -15.81
C VAL A 32 31.23 -19.48 -17.12
N GLU A 33 30.28 -18.87 -17.81
CA GLU A 33 29.83 -19.33 -19.14
C GLU A 33 30.96 -19.31 -20.16
N ALA A 34 31.73 -18.20 -20.21
CA ALA A 34 32.85 -18.05 -21.12
C ALA A 34 33.92 -19.12 -20.89
N VAL A 35 34.30 -19.40 -19.64
CA VAL A 35 35.28 -20.48 -19.36
C VAL A 35 34.69 -21.86 -19.60
N THR A 36 33.39 -22.07 -19.42
CA THR A 36 32.68 -23.30 -19.79
C THR A 36 32.76 -23.54 -21.31
N PHE A 37 32.60 -22.48 -22.10
CA PHE A 37 32.75 -22.53 -23.55
C PHE A 37 34.20 -22.86 -23.97
N VAL A 38 35.20 -22.26 -23.27
CA VAL A 38 36.63 -22.65 -23.50
C VAL A 38 36.86 -24.12 -23.22
N MET A 39 36.25 -24.68 -22.18
CA MET A 39 36.32 -26.12 -21.89
C MET A 39 35.72 -26.97 -23.01
N LEU A 40 34.62 -26.54 -23.62
CA LEU A 40 34.02 -27.22 -24.76
C LEU A 40 34.99 -27.23 -25.96
N LEU A 41 35.63 -26.10 -26.26
CA LEU A 41 36.64 -26.03 -27.32
C LEU A 41 37.84 -26.95 -27.03
N LEU A 42 38.28 -27.00 -25.76
CA LEU A 42 39.37 -27.89 -25.35
C LEU A 42 39.02 -29.40 -25.54
N ILE A 43 37.80 -29.78 -25.20
CA ILE A 43 37.31 -31.16 -25.41
C ILE A 43 37.31 -31.50 -26.89
N VAL A 44 36.80 -30.61 -27.75
CA VAL A 44 36.81 -30.81 -29.20
C VAL A 44 38.24 -30.92 -29.71
N TRP A 45 39.16 -30.08 -29.24
CA TRP A 45 40.57 -30.16 -29.63
C TRP A 45 41.21 -31.49 -29.23
N ILE A 46 41.01 -31.94 -27.97
CA ILE A 46 41.52 -33.24 -27.50
C ILE A 46 40.93 -34.39 -28.33
N ALA A 47 39.62 -34.36 -28.64
CA ALA A 47 38.94 -35.40 -29.40
C ALA A 47 39.47 -35.51 -30.85
N VAL A 48 39.80 -34.37 -31.47
CA VAL A 48 40.30 -34.32 -32.87
C VAL A 48 41.79 -34.63 -32.94
N THR A 49 42.59 -34.14 -32.00
CA THR A 49 44.05 -34.31 -32.05
C THR A 49 44.57 -35.58 -31.37
N GLY A 50 43.77 -36.21 -30.49
CA GLY A 50 44.20 -37.31 -29.64
C GLY A 50 45.22 -36.92 -28.57
N ASN A 51 45.49 -35.59 -28.39
CA ASN A 51 46.52 -35.09 -27.50
C ASN A 51 46.03 -35.04 -26.06
N THR A 52 46.60 -35.88 -25.19
CA THR A 52 46.23 -35.98 -23.77
C THR A 52 47.07 -35.11 -22.83
N SER A 53 47.90 -34.20 -23.37
CA SER A 53 48.75 -33.28 -22.56
C SER A 53 47.96 -32.43 -21.58
N GLN A 54 46.70 -32.18 -21.88
CA GLN A 54 45.73 -31.44 -21.04
C GLN A 54 44.84 -32.34 -20.19
N GLY A 55 45.23 -33.57 -19.94
CA GLY A 55 44.47 -34.57 -19.20
C GLY A 55 43.61 -35.47 -20.09
N SER A 56 43.01 -36.49 -19.50
CA SER A 56 42.14 -37.43 -20.24
C SER A 56 40.87 -36.77 -20.76
N LEU A 57 40.34 -37.23 -21.87
CA LEU A 57 39.07 -36.72 -22.42
C LEU A 57 37.95 -36.83 -21.38
N LEU A 58 37.87 -37.94 -20.66
CA LEU A 58 36.87 -38.17 -19.62
C LEU A 58 36.94 -37.11 -18.51
N TYR A 59 38.15 -36.77 -18.02
CA TYR A 59 38.36 -35.73 -17.01
C TYR A 59 37.83 -34.37 -17.49
N ASN A 60 38.20 -33.97 -18.70
CA ASN A 60 37.77 -32.68 -19.26
C ASN A 60 36.25 -32.63 -19.49
N VAL A 61 35.62 -33.74 -19.92
CA VAL A 61 34.16 -33.85 -20.06
C VAL A 61 33.47 -33.75 -18.71
N VAL A 62 33.97 -34.39 -17.66
CA VAL A 62 33.38 -34.28 -16.31
C VAL A 62 33.45 -32.85 -15.80
N VAL A 63 34.59 -32.16 -15.94
CA VAL A 63 34.75 -30.75 -15.54
C VAL A 63 33.77 -29.88 -16.32
N PHE A 64 33.66 -30.06 -17.63
CA PHE A 64 32.70 -29.32 -18.45
C PHE A 64 31.25 -29.54 -17.97
N LEU A 65 30.85 -30.78 -17.70
CA LEU A 65 29.49 -31.08 -17.24
C LEU A 65 29.17 -30.42 -15.89
N VAL A 66 30.14 -30.40 -14.97
CA VAL A 66 29.98 -29.74 -13.66
C VAL A 66 29.81 -28.22 -13.85
N LEU A 67 30.66 -27.59 -14.67
CA LEU A 67 30.58 -26.16 -14.96
C LEU A 67 29.25 -25.81 -15.67
N PHE A 68 28.87 -26.58 -16.66
CA PHE A 68 27.62 -26.41 -17.40
C PHE A 68 26.40 -26.56 -16.49
N ALA A 69 26.40 -27.56 -15.61
CA ALA A 69 25.35 -27.75 -14.61
C ALA A 69 25.29 -26.57 -13.64
N THR A 70 26.42 -26.00 -13.25
CA THR A 70 26.48 -24.79 -12.38
C THR A 70 25.82 -23.59 -13.05
N VAL A 71 26.15 -23.30 -14.31
CA VAL A 71 25.53 -22.20 -15.07
C VAL A 71 24.03 -22.46 -15.25
N LEU A 72 23.66 -23.68 -15.61
CA LEU A 72 22.25 -24.04 -15.82
C LEU A 72 21.45 -23.93 -14.53
N PHE A 73 22.02 -24.36 -13.40
CA PHE A 73 21.38 -24.22 -12.08
C PHE A 73 21.14 -22.76 -11.69
N ALA A 74 22.13 -21.89 -11.88
CA ALA A 74 21.98 -20.47 -11.58
C ALA A 74 20.87 -19.84 -12.45
N ASN A 75 20.88 -20.11 -13.76
CA ASN A 75 19.85 -19.64 -14.68
C ASN A 75 18.45 -20.20 -14.33
N PHE A 76 18.39 -21.44 -13.88
CA PHE A 76 17.14 -22.08 -13.46
C PHE A 76 16.58 -21.43 -12.19
N ALA A 77 17.42 -21.13 -11.20
CA ALA A 77 17.00 -20.48 -9.97
C ALA A 77 16.44 -19.07 -10.25
N GLU A 78 17.09 -18.32 -11.13
CA GLU A 78 16.60 -17.00 -11.56
C GLU A 78 15.29 -17.13 -12.36
N ALA A 79 15.22 -18.10 -13.28
CA ALA A 79 14.02 -18.34 -14.09
C ALA A 79 12.79 -18.76 -13.27
N ILE A 80 12.97 -19.54 -12.19
CA ILE A 80 11.87 -19.87 -11.27
C ILE A 80 11.34 -18.62 -10.56
N ALA A 81 12.24 -17.76 -10.10
CA ALA A 81 11.86 -16.52 -9.43
C ALA A 81 11.07 -15.60 -10.38
N GLU A 82 11.55 -15.41 -11.61
CA GLU A 82 10.84 -14.62 -12.64
C GLU A 82 9.50 -15.24 -13.04
N ALA A 83 9.43 -16.57 -13.20
CA ALA A 83 8.19 -17.26 -13.58
C ALA A 83 7.10 -17.15 -12.52
N ARG A 84 7.48 -17.14 -11.24
CA ARG A 84 6.53 -16.86 -10.13
C ARG A 84 5.98 -15.45 -10.20
N GLY A 85 6.85 -14.46 -10.41
CA GLY A 85 6.43 -13.07 -10.61
C GLY A 85 5.46 -12.95 -11.81
N LYS A 86 5.78 -13.58 -12.94
CA LYS A 86 4.91 -13.59 -14.13
C LYS A 86 3.55 -14.23 -13.88
N ALA A 87 3.49 -15.36 -13.17
CA ALA A 87 2.23 -16.04 -12.87
C ALA A 87 1.29 -15.16 -12.04
N GLN A 88 1.84 -14.33 -11.14
CA GLN A 88 1.07 -13.34 -10.38
C GLN A 88 0.62 -12.17 -11.25
N ALA A 89 1.49 -11.66 -12.12
CA ALA A 89 1.12 -10.63 -13.09
C ALA A 89 -0.01 -11.11 -14.03
N ASP A 90 0.05 -12.35 -14.49
CA ASP A 90 -1.01 -12.95 -15.32
C ASP A 90 -2.32 -13.13 -14.55
N SER A 91 -2.27 -13.38 -13.26
CA SER A 91 -3.46 -13.41 -12.39
C SER A 91 -4.09 -12.01 -12.29
N LEU A 92 -3.28 -10.98 -12.09
CA LEU A 92 -3.73 -9.58 -12.07
C LEU A 92 -4.25 -9.12 -13.45
N ARG A 93 -3.64 -9.57 -14.55
CA ARG A 93 -4.13 -9.28 -15.90
C ARG A 93 -5.50 -9.88 -16.19
N LYS A 94 -5.82 -11.05 -15.65
CA LYS A 94 -7.13 -11.69 -15.82
C LYS A 94 -8.27 -10.90 -15.17
N THR A 95 -7.96 -10.06 -14.18
CA THR A 95 -8.93 -9.12 -13.58
C THR A 95 -9.15 -7.87 -14.44
N ARG A 96 -8.30 -7.65 -15.45
CA ARG A 96 -8.44 -6.56 -16.43
C ARG A 96 -9.29 -7.02 -17.62
N GLU A 97 -10.58 -7.17 -17.42
CA GLU A 97 -11.52 -7.31 -18.54
C GLU A 97 -11.89 -5.92 -19.09
N GLU A 98 -12.14 -5.82 -20.40
CA GLU A 98 -12.73 -4.62 -20.98
C GLU A 98 -14.13 -4.44 -20.38
N THR A 99 -14.26 -3.44 -19.52
CA THR A 99 -15.49 -3.17 -18.78
C THR A 99 -16.23 -2.01 -19.47
N PRO A 100 -17.54 -2.14 -19.71
CA PRO A 100 -18.33 -1.02 -20.19
C PRO A 100 -18.41 0.06 -19.11
N ALA A 101 -18.16 1.32 -19.51
CA ALA A 101 -18.20 2.48 -18.65
C ALA A 101 -19.29 3.44 -19.12
N LYS A 102 -20.11 3.94 -18.23
CA LYS A 102 -21.08 4.99 -18.50
C LYS A 102 -20.39 6.35 -18.31
N ARG A 103 -19.75 6.85 -19.37
CA ARG A 103 -19.10 8.17 -19.37
C ARG A 103 -20.14 9.28 -19.38
N ILE A 104 -19.88 10.32 -18.60
CA ILE A 104 -20.70 11.55 -18.56
C ILE A 104 -19.92 12.67 -19.22
N ASP A 105 -20.47 13.21 -20.28
CA ASP A 105 -19.89 14.34 -21.01
C ASP A 105 -20.18 15.68 -20.28
N PRO A 106 -19.43 16.76 -20.56
CA PRO A 106 -19.60 18.05 -19.91
C PRO A 106 -21.00 18.68 -20.08
N ASP A 107 -21.74 18.24 -21.08
CA ASP A 107 -23.14 18.65 -21.35
C ASP A 107 -24.17 17.82 -20.55
N GLY A 108 -23.71 16.87 -19.72
CA GLY A 108 -24.55 16.01 -18.90
C GLY A 108 -25.14 14.79 -19.63
N GLN A 109 -24.79 14.59 -20.90
CA GLN A 109 -25.19 13.38 -21.62
C GLN A 109 -24.31 12.19 -21.19
N SER A 110 -24.92 10.99 -21.14
CA SER A 110 -24.21 9.77 -20.80
C SER A 110 -24.08 8.84 -21.98
N HIS A 111 -22.87 8.33 -22.22
CA HIS A 111 -22.57 7.36 -23.29
C HIS A 111 -21.87 6.13 -22.71
N ILE A 112 -22.23 4.94 -23.21
CA ILE A 112 -21.51 3.72 -22.87
C ILE A 112 -20.28 3.62 -23.78
N VAL A 113 -19.10 3.59 -23.16
CA VAL A 113 -17.79 3.46 -23.81
C VAL A 113 -17.04 2.25 -23.22
N SER A 114 -16.01 1.77 -23.92
CA SER A 114 -15.09 0.79 -23.32
C SER A 114 -14.18 1.47 -22.29
N SER A 115 -13.79 0.72 -21.26
CA SER A 115 -12.79 1.20 -20.27
C SER A 115 -11.47 1.64 -20.92
N SER A 116 -11.12 1.06 -22.09
CA SER A 116 -9.95 1.44 -22.90
C SER A 116 -10.05 2.83 -23.54
N ASP A 117 -11.27 3.35 -23.71
CA ASP A 117 -11.53 4.65 -24.34
C ASP A 117 -11.56 5.81 -23.34
N LEU A 118 -11.61 5.51 -22.05
CA LEU A 118 -11.56 6.52 -20.98
C LEU A 118 -10.21 7.22 -20.93
N ARG A 119 -10.25 8.54 -20.76
CA ARG A 119 -9.06 9.41 -20.66
C ARG A 119 -8.98 10.05 -19.29
N GLN A 120 -7.77 10.41 -18.90
CA GLN A 120 -7.55 11.16 -17.66
C GLN A 120 -8.41 12.44 -17.65
N GLY A 121 -9.22 12.61 -16.60
CA GLY A 121 -10.14 13.72 -16.42
C GLY A 121 -11.59 13.42 -16.82
N ASP A 122 -11.85 12.34 -17.55
CA ASP A 122 -13.22 11.91 -17.88
C ASP A 122 -14.00 11.56 -16.60
N LEU A 123 -15.31 11.77 -16.66
CA LEU A 123 -16.23 11.38 -15.61
C LEU A 123 -17.02 10.13 -16.05
N PHE A 124 -17.12 9.15 -15.18
CA PHE A 124 -17.98 7.99 -15.40
C PHE A 124 -18.77 7.62 -14.16
N GLU A 125 -19.96 7.11 -14.38
CA GLU A 125 -20.88 6.69 -13.32
C GLU A 125 -20.79 5.18 -13.11
N CYS A 126 -20.78 4.77 -11.85
CA CYS A 126 -20.96 3.38 -11.44
C CYS A 126 -22.13 3.29 -10.45
N VAL A 127 -22.94 2.26 -10.62
CA VAL A 127 -24.04 1.89 -9.73
C VAL A 127 -23.84 0.49 -9.15
N ALA A 128 -24.62 0.13 -8.17
CA ALA A 128 -24.55 -1.20 -7.56
C ALA A 128 -24.64 -2.32 -8.61
N GLY A 129 -23.65 -3.21 -8.61
CA GLY A 129 -23.50 -4.31 -9.58
C GLY A 129 -22.48 -4.04 -10.67
N ASP A 130 -22.09 -2.79 -10.90
CA ASP A 130 -21.09 -2.42 -11.91
C ASP A 130 -19.68 -2.73 -11.44
N THR A 131 -18.80 -2.96 -12.42
CA THR A 131 -17.35 -2.99 -12.22
C THR A 131 -16.78 -1.61 -12.50
N VAL A 132 -15.92 -1.10 -11.63
CA VAL A 132 -15.21 0.16 -11.80
C VAL A 132 -14.32 0.05 -13.03
N ALA A 133 -14.55 0.93 -14.02
CA ALA A 133 -13.95 0.82 -15.32
C ALA A 133 -12.49 1.29 -15.40
N ALA A 134 -12.10 2.24 -14.55
CA ALA A 134 -10.75 2.82 -14.52
C ALA A 134 -10.41 3.33 -13.11
N ASP A 135 -9.13 3.50 -12.84
CA ASP A 135 -8.67 4.13 -11.61
C ASP A 135 -9.08 5.60 -11.58
N GLY A 136 -9.61 6.01 -10.45
CA GLY A 136 -10.10 7.36 -10.30
C GLY A 136 -10.35 7.78 -8.88
N GLU A 137 -10.87 8.99 -8.74
CA GLU A 137 -11.35 9.55 -7.49
C GLU A 137 -12.85 9.79 -7.55
N ILE A 138 -13.56 9.41 -6.50
CA ILE A 138 -14.99 9.69 -6.35
C ILE A 138 -15.15 11.19 -6.16
N VAL A 139 -15.88 11.83 -7.05
CA VAL A 139 -16.22 13.25 -6.99
C VAL A 139 -17.62 13.49 -6.43
N GLU A 140 -18.50 12.49 -6.51
CA GLU A 140 -19.86 12.54 -5.96
C GLU A 140 -20.30 11.15 -5.53
N GLY A 141 -20.95 11.05 -4.37
CA GLY A 141 -21.55 9.83 -3.86
C GLY A 141 -20.68 9.08 -2.85
N LEU A 142 -21.22 7.94 -2.42
CA LEU A 142 -20.62 7.00 -1.48
C LEU A 142 -21.06 5.62 -1.89
N ALA A 143 -20.17 4.64 -1.85
CA ALA A 143 -20.51 3.25 -2.18
C ALA A 143 -19.70 2.26 -1.35
N SER A 144 -20.27 1.07 -1.17
CA SER A 144 -19.55 -0.11 -0.71
C SER A 144 -18.95 -0.81 -1.93
N ILE A 145 -17.65 -1.03 -1.92
CA ILE A 145 -16.91 -1.61 -3.05
C ILE A 145 -16.23 -2.90 -2.60
N ASP A 146 -16.40 -3.95 -3.39
CA ASP A 146 -15.69 -5.21 -3.26
C ASP A 146 -14.35 -5.10 -4.02
N GLU A 147 -13.27 -5.09 -3.26
CA GLU A 147 -11.91 -5.02 -3.77
C GLU A 147 -11.20 -6.38 -3.74
N SER A 148 -11.93 -7.46 -3.43
CA SER A 148 -11.37 -8.81 -3.27
C SER A 148 -10.58 -9.31 -4.48
N ALA A 149 -10.95 -8.87 -5.69
CA ALA A 149 -10.22 -9.18 -6.92
C ALA A 149 -8.76 -8.63 -6.92
N ILE A 150 -8.50 -7.58 -6.14
CA ILE A 150 -7.20 -6.90 -6.05
C ILE A 150 -6.52 -7.22 -4.72
N THR A 151 -7.27 -7.11 -3.61
CA THR A 151 -6.74 -7.25 -2.24
C THR A 151 -6.75 -8.69 -1.74
N GLY A 152 -7.61 -9.54 -2.32
CA GLY A 152 -7.91 -10.87 -1.79
C GLY A 152 -8.82 -10.87 -0.56
N GLU A 153 -9.17 -9.70 -0.01
CA GLU A 153 -10.03 -9.55 1.15
C GLU A 153 -11.51 -9.59 0.75
N SER A 154 -12.30 -10.40 1.44
CA SER A 154 -13.74 -10.56 1.13
C SER A 154 -14.61 -9.47 1.76
N ALA A 155 -14.07 -8.64 2.64
CA ALA A 155 -14.82 -7.58 3.30
C ALA A 155 -14.94 -6.35 2.39
N PRO A 156 -16.16 -5.87 2.09
CA PRO A 156 -16.34 -4.67 1.28
C PRO A 156 -15.81 -3.42 1.99
N VAL A 157 -15.22 -2.51 1.20
CA VAL A 157 -14.67 -1.23 1.67
C VAL A 157 -15.63 -0.10 1.33
N ILE A 158 -15.85 0.83 2.26
CA ILE A 158 -16.64 2.03 1.99
C ILE A 158 -15.73 3.10 1.37
N ARG A 159 -16.14 3.62 0.20
CA ARG A 159 -15.48 4.67 -0.56
C ARG A 159 -16.42 5.86 -0.70
N GLU A 160 -15.92 7.10 -0.54
CA GLU A 160 -16.74 8.31 -0.52
C GLU A 160 -16.05 9.52 -1.16
N ALA A 161 -16.84 10.47 -1.65
CA ALA A 161 -16.33 11.70 -2.24
C ALA A 161 -15.75 12.63 -1.18
N GLY A 162 -14.62 13.30 -1.50
CA GLY A 162 -14.07 14.41 -0.72
C GLY A 162 -13.34 14.04 0.56
N GLY A 163 -13.14 12.73 0.84
CA GLY A 163 -12.37 12.22 1.98
C GLY A 163 -11.08 11.53 1.58
N ASP A 164 -10.35 11.04 2.56
CA ASP A 164 -9.14 10.24 2.36
C ASP A 164 -9.43 8.86 1.73
N LYS A 165 -10.71 8.48 1.63
CA LYS A 165 -11.22 7.23 1.03
C LYS A 165 -11.84 7.42 -0.35
N SER A 166 -11.44 8.47 -1.07
CA SER A 166 -12.02 8.81 -2.38
C SER A 166 -11.47 7.99 -3.55
N SER A 167 -10.35 7.32 -3.40
CA SER A 167 -9.71 6.56 -4.48
C SER A 167 -10.46 5.25 -4.77
N VAL A 168 -10.68 4.95 -6.04
CA VAL A 168 -11.19 3.66 -6.53
C VAL A 168 -10.25 3.09 -7.58
N THR A 169 -10.19 1.75 -7.62
CA THR A 169 -9.30 1.03 -8.55
C THR A 169 -10.12 0.28 -9.59
N GLY A 170 -9.71 0.38 -10.85
CA GLY A 170 -10.35 -0.33 -11.94
C GLY A 170 -10.33 -1.85 -11.74
N GLY A 171 -11.45 -2.52 -12.04
CA GLY A 171 -11.63 -3.96 -11.84
C GLY A 171 -12.26 -4.33 -10.50
N THR A 172 -12.50 -3.39 -9.59
CA THR A 172 -13.27 -3.60 -8.35
C THR A 172 -14.77 -3.50 -8.62
N LYS A 173 -15.60 -4.08 -7.74
CA LYS A 173 -17.06 -4.16 -7.95
C LYS A 173 -17.82 -3.30 -6.96
N VAL A 174 -18.71 -2.44 -7.46
CA VAL A 174 -19.61 -1.64 -6.64
C VAL A 174 -20.74 -2.52 -6.12
N LEU A 175 -20.92 -2.59 -4.79
CA LEU A 175 -21.94 -3.44 -4.15
C LEU A 175 -23.20 -2.66 -3.77
N SER A 176 -23.06 -1.37 -3.46
CA SER A 176 -24.20 -0.54 -3.06
C SER A 176 -24.07 0.87 -3.61
N ASP A 177 -25.19 1.55 -3.71
CA ASP A 177 -25.30 2.97 -4.03
C ASP A 177 -24.78 3.37 -5.43
N ARG A 178 -24.51 4.66 -5.62
CA ARG A 178 -24.08 5.26 -6.87
C ARG A 178 -22.91 6.18 -6.60
N ILE A 179 -21.88 6.09 -7.43
CA ILE A 179 -20.72 6.98 -7.40
C ILE A 179 -20.45 7.60 -8.77
N LEU A 180 -19.98 8.82 -8.78
CA LEU A 180 -19.41 9.49 -9.92
C LEU A 180 -17.90 9.55 -9.74
N VAL A 181 -17.16 8.98 -10.68
CA VAL A 181 -15.71 8.83 -10.62
C VAL A 181 -15.05 9.67 -11.69
N LYS A 182 -14.02 10.42 -11.29
CA LYS A 182 -13.12 11.13 -12.21
C LYS A 182 -11.89 10.29 -12.46
N VAL A 183 -11.60 9.96 -13.70
CA VAL A 183 -10.43 9.17 -14.11
C VAL A 183 -9.14 9.93 -13.76
N THR A 184 -8.25 9.28 -13.02
CA THR A 184 -6.94 9.85 -12.63
C THR A 184 -5.77 9.23 -13.39
N ALA A 185 -5.88 7.98 -13.80
CA ALA A 185 -4.84 7.26 -14.54
C ALA A 185 -4.93 7.48 -16.06
N ARG A 186 -3.77 7.50 -16.71
CA ARG A 186 -3.69 7.42 -18.19
C ARG A 186 -3.84 5.97 -18.63
N PRO A 187 -4.30 5.72 -19.87
CA PRO A 187 -4.32 4.38 -20.43
C PRO A 187 -2.92 3.73 -20.39
N GLY A 188 -2.82 2.55 -19.79
CA GLY A 188 -1.54 1.84 -19.58
C GLY A 188 -0.74 2.27 -18.34
N GLU A 189 -1.22 3.24 -17.57
CA GLU A 189 -0.61 3.71 -16.33
C GLU A 189 -1.52 3.48 -15.11
N SER A 190 -2.52 2.61 -15.22
CA SER A 190 -3.38 2.25 -14.09
C SER A 190 -2.57 1.64 -12.96
N PHE A 191 -3.12 1.64 -11.75
CA PHE A 191 -2.51 0.98 -10.60
C PHE A 191 -2.19 -0.49 -10.91
N LEU A 192 -3.12 -1.20 -11.56
CA LEU A 192 -2.90 -2.57 -12.02
C LEU A 192 -1.79 -2.67 -13.08
N ASP A 193 -1.73 -1.74 -14.04
CA ASP A 193 -0.66 -1.71 -15.05
C ASP A 193 0.71 -1.49 -14.43
N LYS A 194 0.81 -0.53 -13.50
CA LYS A 194 2.04 -0.27 -12.72
C LYS A 194 2.44 -1.50 -11.91
N MET A 195 1.47 -2.16 -11.29
CA MET A 195 1.66 -3.40 -10.54
C MET A 195 2.20 -4.53 -11.40
N ILE A 196 1.56 -4.78 -12.55
CA ILE A 196 1.98 -5.79 -13.52
C ILE A 196 3.42 -5.50 -13.96
N ALA A 197 3.72 -4.25 -14.31
CA ALA A 197 5.06 -3.84 -14.73
C ALA A 197 6.13 -4.05 -13.63
N LEU A 198 5.79 -3.79 -12.36
CA LEU A 198 6.68 -4.02 -11.22
C LEU A 198 6.95 -5.51 -11.00
N VAL A 199 5.90 -6.32 -11.07
CA VAL A 199 5.98 -7.79 -10.91
C VAL A 199 6.74 -8.43 -12.07
N GLU A 200 6.60 -7.91 -13.30
CA GLU A 200 7.34 -8.38 -14.48
C GLU A 200 8.83 -7.95 -14.49
N GLY A 201 9.25 -7.13 -13.52
CA GLY A 201 10.65 -6.74 -13.36
C GLY A 201 11.14 -5.64 -14.31
N SER A 202 10.24 -4.98 -15.03
CA SER A 202 10.60 -3.91 -15.98
C SER A 202 11.14 -2.64 -15.32
N SER A 203 10.92 -2.44 -14.00
CA SER A 203 11.37 -1.28 -13.23
C SER A 203 12.13 -1.64 -11.95
N ARG A 204 12.67 -2.86 -11.85
CA ARG A 204 13.35 -3.33 -10.65
C ARG A 204 14.56 -2.49 -10.30
N GLN A 205 14.49 -1.75 -9.20
CA GLN A 205 15.65 -1.11 -8.58
C GLN A 205 16.43 -2.13 -7.76
N LYS A 206 17.75 -2.18 -7.96
CA LYS A 206 18.64 -3.00 -7.14
C LYS A 206 18.66 -2.48 -5.71
N THR A 207 18.73 -3.41 -4.74
CA THR A 207 18.87 -3.05 -3.33
C THR A 207 20.29 -2.53 -3.04
N PRO A 208 20.49 -1.75 -1.96
CA PRO A 208 21.82 -1.33 -1.54
C PRO A 208 22.79 -2.51 -1.34
N ASN A 209 22.30 -3.60 -0.73
CA ASN A 209 23.09 -4.81 -0.53
C ASN A 209 23.37 -5.53 -1.85
N GLU A 210 22.43 -5.57 -2.80
CA GLU A 210 22.70 -6.07 -4.16
C GLU A 210 23.82 -5.28 -4.86
N ILE A 211 23.82 -3.95 -4.72
CA ILE A 211 24.86 -3.09 -5.30
C ILE A 211 26.21 -3.36 -4.61
N ALA A 212 26.24 -3.35 -3.28
CA ALA A 212 27.44 -3.59 -2.49
C ALA A 212 28.04 -4.97 -2.78
N LEU A 213 27.22 -6.03 -2.80
CA LEU A 213 27.64 -7.38 -3.14
C LEU A 213 28.12 -7.47 -4.60
N THR A 214 27.46 -6.81 -5.54
CA THR A 214 27.91 -6.78 -6.95
C THR A 214 29.31 -6.16 -7.07
N ILE A 215 29.57 -5.07 -6.37
CA ILE A 215 30.90 -4.40 -6.36
C ILE A 215 31.95 -5.32 -5.72
N LEU A 216 31.64 -5.92 -4.57
CA LEU A 216 32.52 -6.84 -3.87
C LEU A 216 32.87 -8.06 -4.74
N LEU A 217 31.86 -8.66 -5.38
CA LEU A 217 32.03 -9.81 -6.26
C LEU A 217 32.86 -9.46 -7.51
N ALA A 218 32.65 -8.28 -8.09
CA ALA A 218 33.47 -7.79 -9.20
C ALA A 218 34.93 -7.61 -8.77
N GLY A 219 35.16 -7.03 -7.58
CA GLY A 219 36.50 -6.89 -7.00
C GLY A 219 37.20 -8.26 -6.79
N PHE A 220 36.50 -9.22 -6.17
CA PHE A 220 37.04 -10.58 -6.02
C PHE A 220 37.32 -11.25 -7.36
N THR A 221 36.43 -11.10 -8.34
CA THR A 221 36.65 -11.65 -9.67
C THR A 221 37.94 -11.14 -10.30
N ILE A 222 38.22 -9.82 -10.21
CA ILE A 222 39.45 -9.20 -10.72
C ILE A 222 40.68 -9.78 -9.98
N VAL A 223 40.63 -9.85 -8.65
CA VAL A 223 41.72 -10.40 -7.84
C VAL A 223 42.01 -11.85 -8.24
N PHE A 224 40.95 -12.68 -8.40
CA PHE A 224 41.12 -14.08 -8.76
C PHE A 224 41.62 -14.27 -10.20
N VAL A 225 41.22 -13.41 -11.14
CA VAL A 225 41.81 -13.38 -12.50
C VAL A 225 43.30 -13.13 -12.42
N ILE A 226 43.72 -12.14 -11.62
CA ILE A 226 45.17 -11.81 -11.45
C ILE A 226 45.92 -12.99 -10.82
N VAL A 227 45.36 -13.59 -9.74
CA VAL A 227 45.94 -14.76 -9.07
C VAL A 227 46.10 -15.92 -10.04
N CYS A 228 45.06 -16.28 -10.79
CA CYS A 228 45.12 -17.37 -11.77
C CYS A 228 46.13 -17.04 -12.91
N ALA A 229 46.14 -15.80 -13.42
CA ALA A 229 47.06 -15.40 -14.48
C ALA A 229 48.53 -15.45 -14.03
N THR A 230 48.83 -15.08 -12.79
CA THR A 230 50.17 -15.12 -12.22
C THR A 230 50.59 -16.54 -11.80
N LEU A 231 49.63 -17.41 -11.43
CA LEU A 231 49.92 -18.78 -11.01
C LEU A 231 50.54 -19.60 -12.13
N LYS A 232 50.13 -19.40 -13.38
CA LYS A 232 50.66 -20.19 -14.53
C LYS A 232 52.17 -20.00 -14.72
N PRO A 233 52.77 -18.79 -14.80
CA PRO A 233 54.21 -18.58 -14.87
C PRO A 233 54.94 -19.18 -13.67
N PHE A 234 54.39 -19.10 -12.47
CA PHE A 234 55.02 -19.72 -11.29
C PHE A 234 55.01 -21.24 -11.38
N ALA A 235 53.92 -21.85 -11.83
CA ALA A 235 53.83 -23.29 -12.02
C ALA A 235 54.82 -23.78 -13.06
N ASP A 236 54.96 -23.08 -14.17
CA ASP A 236 55.93 -23.36 -15.22
C ASP A 236 57.39 -23.24 -14.71
N TYR A 237 57.68 -22.24 -13.89
CA TYR A 237 58.99 -22.04 -13.27
C TYR A 237 59.37 -23.18 -12.33
N VAL A 238 58.44 -23.75 -11.59
CA VAL A 238 58.65 -24.87 -10.67
C VAL A 238 58.57 -26.23 -11.39
N GLY A 239 58.28 -26.24 -12.70
CA GLY A 239 58.13 -27.47 -13.50
C GLY A 239 56.81 -28.22 -13.24
N ALA A 240 55.82 -27.58 -12.61
CA ALA A 240 54.52 -28.15 -12.36
C ALA A 240 53.60 -28.02 -13.59
N ASN A 241 53.19 -29.12 -14.17
CA ASN A 241 52.24 -29.12 -15.29
C ASN A 241 50.81 -28.94 -14.78
N ILE A 242 50.26 -27.73 -14.89
CA ILE A 242 48.85 -27.43 -14.57
C ILE A 242 48.05 -27.37 -15.87
N THR A 243 47.03 -28.24 -15.97
CA THR A 243 46.13 -28.29 -17.14
C THR A 243 45.18 -27.11 -17.18
N VAL A 244 44.71 -26.74 -18.37
CA VAL A 244 43.67 -25.68 -18.54
C VAL A 244 42.43 -25.99 -17.73
N ALA A 245 42.00 -27.24 -17.68
CA ALA A 245 40.86 -27.69 -16.88
C ALA A 245 41.07 -27.43 -15.37
N ALA A 246 42.29 -27.67 -14.85
CA ALA A 246 42.63 -27.42 -13.45
C ALA A 246 42.59 -25.89 -13.14
N PHE A 247 43.11 -25.05 -14.05
CA PHE A 247 43.04 -23.61 -13.91
C PHE A 247 41.61 -23.08 -13.90
N ILE A 248 40.80 -23.54 -14.85
CA ILE A 248 39.38 -23.17 -14.93
C ILE A 248 38.64 -23.61 -13.67
N SER A 249 38.88 -24.85 -13.21
CA SER A 249 38.27 -25.35 -11.97
C SER A 249 38.67 -24.47 -10.76
N LEU A 250 39.97 -24.16 -10.62
CA LEU A 250 40.44 -23.27 -9.56
C LEU A 250 39.80 -21.91 -9.62
N PHE A 251 39.77 -21.29 -10.80
CA PHE A 251 39.18 -19.98 -11.03
C PHE A 251 37.69 -19.94 -10.66
N VAL A 252 36.92 -20.92 -11.12
CA VAL A 252 35.47 -20.98 -10.81
C VAL A 252 35.23 -21.32 -9.33
N CYS A 253 36.08 -22.13 -8.69
CA CYS A 253 36.00 -22.39 -7.25
C CYS A 253 36.27 -21.12 -6.39
N LEU A 254 37.11 -20.23 -6.85
CA LEU A 254 37.43 -18.98 -6.17
C LEU A 254 36.31 -17.95 -6.30
N ILE A 255 35.59 -17.92 -7.43
CA ILE A 255 34.51 -16.99 -7.66
C ILE A 255 33.25 -17.47 -6.89
N PRO A 256 32.60 -16.64 -6.08
CA PRO A 256 31.37 -16.99 -5.38
C PRO A 256 30.16 -16.98 -6.33
N THR A 257 30.13 -17.95 -7.24
CA THR A 257 29.15 -18.10 -8.33
C THR A 257 27.72 -18.21 -7.83
N THR A 258 27.49 -18.88 -6.69
CA THR A 258 26.18 -19.06 -6.08
C THR A 258 25.59 -17.72 -5.63
N ILE A 259 26.37 -16.83 -5.05
CA ILE A 259 25.91 -15.48 -4.66
C ILE A 259 25.55 -14.69 -5.92
N GLY A 260 26.44 -14.67 -6.93
CA GLY A 260 26.20 -13.96 -8.18
C GLY A 260 24.95 -14.45 -8.94
N GLY A 261 24.68 -15.75 -8.90
CA GLY A 261 23.51 -16.35 -9.56
C GLY A 261 22.19 -16.18 -8.80
N LEU A 262 22.23 -16.16 -7.46
CA LEU A 262 21.02 -16.14 -6.63
C LEU A 262 20.63 -14.76 -6.14
N LEU A 263 21.51 -13.77 -6.22
CA LEU A 263 21.27 -12.42 -5.69
C LEU A 263 19.97 -11.79 -6.23
N SER A 264 19.74 -11.91 -7.53
CA SER A 264 18.52 -11.44 -8.17
C SER A 264 17.27 -12.20 -7.72
N ALA A 265 17.39 -13.50 -7.52
CA ALA A 265 16.30 -14.36 -7.10
C ALA A 265 15.81 -14.03 -5.67
N ILE A 266 16.73 -13.63 -4.78
CA ILE A 266 16.40 -13.26 -3.38
C ILE A 266 15.49 -12.04 -3.36
N GLY A 267 15.81 -10.98 -4.12
CA GLY A 267 14.97 -9.78 -4.17
C GLY A 267 13.55 -10.06 -4.69
N ILE A 268 13.42 -10.91 -5.73
CA ILE A 268 12.12 -11.30 -6.27
C ILE A 268 11.34 -12.15 -5.24
N ALA A 269 12.01 -13.09 -4.57
CA ALA A 269 11.38 -13.89 -3.53
C ALA A 269 10.91 -13.04 -2.33
N GLY A 270 11.64 -11.99 -1.98
CA GLY A 270 11.25 -11.01 -0.95
C GLY A 270 9.96 -10.29 -1.32
N MET A 271 9.86 -9.78 -2.55
CA MET A 271 8.64 -9.13 -3.04
C MET A 271 7.43 -10.10 -3.11
N ASP A 272 7.63 -11.35 -3.56
CA ASP A 272 6.59 -12.38 -3.55
C ASP A 272 6.06 -12.66 -2.13
N ARG A 273 6.95 -12.70 -1.14
CA ARG A 273 6.54 -12.90 0.27
C ARG A 273 5.77 -11.70 0.83
N ALA A 274 6.17 -10.48 0.51
CA ALA A 274 5.44 -9.27 0.90
C ALA A 274 4.03 -9.27 0.30
N LEU A 275 3.90 -9.60 -0.97
CA LEU A 275 2.61 -9.68 -1.66
C LEU A 275 1.68 -10.75 -1.06
N ARG A 276 2.22 -11.90 -0.63
CA ARG A 276 1.43 -12.91 0.10
C ARG A 276 0.97 -12.47 1.49
N ALA A 277 1.59 -11.44 2.02
CA ALA A 277 1.18 -10.77 3.25
C ALA A 277 0.35 -9.51 2.96
N ASN A 278 -0.30 -9.44 1.79
CA ASN A 278 -1.13 -8.33 1.33
C ASN A 278 -0.39 -6.98 1.26
N VAL A 279 0.94 -7.00 1.08
CA VAL A 279 1.74 -5.79 0.90
C VAL A 279 2.38 -5.78 -0.48
N ILE A 280 1.96 -4.83 -1.30
CA ILE A 280 2.57 -4.58 -2.59
C ILE A 280 3.82 -3.74 -2.42
N THR A 281 4.91 -4.15 -3.04
CA THR A 281 6.17 -3.43 -2.98
C THR A 281 6.62 -3.01 -4.37
N LYS A 282 7.01 -1.74 -4.53
CA LYS A 282 7.49 -1.21 -5.81
C LYS A 282 8.92 -1.64 -6.13
N SER A 283 9.68 -2.12 -5.15
CA SER A 283 11.05 -2.58 -5.37
C SER A 283 11.52 -3.55 -4.28
N GLY A 284 12.49 -4.41 -4.60
CA GLY A 284 13.19 -5.23 -3.61
C GLY A 284 13.91 -4.40 -2.55
N LYS A 285 14.35 -3.18 -2.91
CA LYS A 285 14.94 -2.22 -1.98
C LYS A 285 13.97 -1.85 -0.86
N ALA A 286 12.70 -1.59 -1.18
CA ALA A 286 11.71 -1.26 -0.17
C ALA A 286 11.51 -2.40 0.84
N VAL A 287 11.49 -3.67 0.37
CA VAL A 287 11.38 -4.85 1.24
C VAL A 287 12.58 -4.97 2.18
N GLU A 288 13.79 -4.81 1.64
CA GLU A 288 15.03 -4.87 2.42
C GLU A 288 15.06 -3.78 3.48
N THR A 289 14.83 -2.52 3.07
CA THR A 289 14.82 -1.38 3.98
C THR A 289 13.75 -1.50 5.06
N ALA A 290 12.57 -2.06 4.73
CA ALA A 290 11.49 -2.28 5.70
C ALA A 290 11.88 -3.23 6.83
N GLY A 291 12.82 -4.15 6.61
CA GLY A 291 13.37 -5.03 7.64
C GLY A 291 14.31 -4.33 8.64
N ASP A 292 14.85 -3.18 8.27
CA ASP A 292 15.90 -2.49 9.02
C ASP A 292 15.45 -1.11 9.57
N ILE A 293 14.16 -0.80 9.56
CA ILE A 293 13.63 0.48 10.04
C ILE A 293 13.84 0.65 11.54
N ASP A 294 14.25 1.86 11.95
CA ASP A 294 14.40 2.27 13.35
C ASP A 294 13.15 2.97 13.89
N THR A 295 12.48 3.74 13.03
CA THR A 295 11.31 4.55 13.41
C THR A 295 10.18 4.39 12.40
N LEU A 296 8.97 4.12 12.92
CA LEU A 296 7.74 4.08 12.14
C LEU A 296 6.86 5.27 12.53
N LEU A 297 6.67 6.22 11.61
CA LEU A 297 5.68 7.26 11.72
C LEU A 297 4.34 6.74 11.19
N LEU A 298 3.27 7.02 11.94
CA LEU A 298 1.92 6.56 11.64
C LEU A 298 0.99 7.77 11.62
N ASP A 299 0.31 7.99 10.51
CA ASP A 299 -0.85 8.89 10.55
C ASP A 299 -1.92 8.30 11.48
N LYS A 300 -2.69 9.15 12.14
CA LYS A 300 -3.77 8.68 13.02
C LYS A 300 -4.92 8.09 12.21
N THR A 301 -5.45 8.89 11.30
CA THR A 301 -6.69 8.64 10.58
C THR A 301 -6.48 7.55 9.52
N GLY A 302 -7.39 6.58 9.44
CA GLY A 302 -7.27 5.49 8.47
C GLY A 302 -6.17 4.46 8.76
N THR A 303 -5.13 4.83 9.52
CA THR A 303 -3.98 3.98 9.86
C THR A 303 -4.10 3.37 11.27
N ILE A 304 -4.12 4.18 12.32
CA ILE A 304 -4.32 3.73 13.72
C ILE A 304 -5.80 3.56 14.02
N THR A 305 -6.63 4.47 13.52
CA THR A 305 -8.08 4.42 13.63
C THR A 305 -8.73 3.93 12.33
N ILE A 306 -10.01 3.56 12.39
CA ILE A 306 -10.77 3.12 11.21
C ILE A 306 -11.00 4.28 10.23
N GLY A 307 -10.76 5.53 10.67
CA GLY A 307 -10.93 6.74 9.87
C GLY A 307 -12.35 7.29 9.84
N ASN A 308 -13.33 6.54 10.36
CA ASN A 308 -14.71 7.01 10.50
C ASN A 308 -15.02 7.21 11.97
N ARG A 309 -15.50 8.41 12.30
CA ARG A 309 -16.00 8.68 13.65
C ARG A 309 -17.33 7.99 13.84
N LYS A 310 -17.48 7.28 14.95
CA LYS A 310 -18.75 6.65 15.33
C LYS A 310 -19.39 7.35 16.51
N ALA A 311 -20.71 7.43 16.51
CA ALA A 311 -21.46 7.91 17.65
C ALA A 311 -21.34 6.90 18.80
N THR A 312 -20.93 7.42 19.98
CA THR A 312 -20.69 6.61 21.19
C THR A 312 -21.58 7.01 22.36
N GLY A 313 -22.16 8.22 22.32
CA GLY A 313 -23.00 8.70 23.41
C GLY A 313 -23.95 9.82 23.03
N PHE A 314 -25.09 9.85 23.72
CA PHE A 314 -26.09 10.92 23.65
C PHE A 314 -26.21 11.59 25.01
N TYR A 315 -26.03 12.90 25.06
CA TYR A 315 -26.05 13.71 26.28
C TYR A 315 -27.12 14.81 26.15
N PRO A 316 -28.38 14.55 26.59
CA PRO A 316 -29.43 15.56 26.59
C PRO A 316 -29.14 16.66 27.60
N VAL A 317 -29.72 17.87 27.40
CA VAL A 317 -29.74 18.92 28.41
C VAL A 317 -30.58 18.51 29.61
N ASP A 318 -30.27 19.04 30.80
CA ASP A 318 -31.03 18.77 32.01
C ASP A 318 -32.53 19.13 31.82
N GLY A 319 -33.40 18.20 32.20
CA GLY A 319 -34.84 18.34 32.07
C GLY A 319 -35.41 17.99 30.68
N PHE A 320 -34.60 17.66 29.69
CA PHE A 320 -35.05 17.13 28.40
C PHE A 320 -35.02 15.61 28.36
N GLY A 321 -36.08 14.99 27.85
CA GLY A 321 -36.21 13.54 27.85
C GLY A 321 -35.13 12.86 27.02
N ALA A 322 -34.38 11.93 27.61
CA ALA A 322 -33.29 11.23 26.91
C ALA A 322 -33.77 10.51 25.65
N ARG A 323 -34.92 9.84 25.70
CA ARG A 323 -35.48 9.14 24.54
C ARG A 323 -35.91 10.10 23.41
N GLU A 324 -36.43 11.26 23.76
CA GLU A 324 -36.80 12.29 22.80
C GLU A 324 -35.56 12.91 22.16
N PHE A 325 -34.50 13.13 22.95
CA PHE A 325 -33.23 13.61 22.42
C PHE A 325 -32.63 12.66 21.39
N VAL A 326 -32.59 11.35 21.69
CA VAL A 326 -32.10 10.33 20.74
C VAL A 326 -32.94 10.35 19.47
N ARG A 327 -34.28 10.56 19.57
CA ARG A 327 -35.15 10.67 18.41
C ARG A 327 -34.80 11.88 17.54
N LEU A 328 -34.52 13.05 18.14
CA LEU A 328 -34.07 14.23 17.39
C LEU A 328 -32.74 13.99 16.69
N CYS A 329 -31.79 13.32 17.36
CA CYS A 329 -30.50 12.97 16.79
C CYS A 329 -30.65 12.04 15.58
N VAL A 330 -31.50 11.02 15.68
CA VAL A 330 -31.81 10.10 14.59
C VAL A 330 -32.48 10.84 13.43
N LEU A 331 -33.51 11.64 13.68
CA LEU A 331 -34.22 12.41 12.64
C LEU A 331 -33.29 13.35 11.89
N SER A 332 -32.39 14.07 12.60
CA SER A 332 -31.43 14.96 11.98
C SER A 332 -30.35 14.24 11.15
N SER A 333 -30.25 12.92 11.29
CA SER A 333 -29.19 12.11 10.68
C SER A 333 -29.67 11.09 9.64
N VAL A 334 -30.97 10.85 9.54
CA VAL A 334 -31.56 9.83 8.64
C VAL A 334 -31.18 10.03 7.18
N SER A 335 -31.06 11.26 6.74
CA SER A 335 -30.70 11.60 5.36
C SER A 335 -29.23 11.98 5.19
N ASP A 336 -28.46 11.88 6.26
CA ASP A 336 -27.03 12.15 6.22
C ASP A 336 -26.29 10.90 5.72
N PRO A 337 -25.77 10.90 4.49
CA PRO A 337 -25.10 9.73 3.90
C PRO A 337 -23.74 9.47 4.53
N THR A 338 -23.21 10.40 5.34
CA THR A 338 -21.90 10.27 5.95
C THR A 338 -21.83 9.10 6.94
N PRO A 339 -20.65 8.51 7.17
CA PRO A 339 -20.47 7.49 8.19
C PRO A 339 -20.90 7.94 9.59
N GLU A 340 -20.67 9.20 9.94
CA GLU A 340 -21.10 9.81 11.18
C GLU A 340 -22.62 9.84 11.30
N GLY A 341 -23.32 10.26 10.24
CA GLY A 341 -24.78 10.26 10.21
C GLY A 341 -25.35 8.87 10.37
N LYS A 342 -24.84 7.89 9.63
CA LYS A 342 -25.23 6.48 9.73
C LYS A 342 -25.00 5.92 11.14
N SER A 343 -23.86 6.23 11.76
CA SER A 343 -23.54 5.74 13.11
C SER A 343 -24.46 6.31 14.19
N ILE A 344 -24.94 7.55 14.04
CA ILE A 344 -25.95 8.15 14.94
C ILE A 344 -27.27 7.38 14.83
N VAL A 345 -27.69 7.04 13.62
CA VAL A 345 -28.91 6.24 13.39
C VAL A 345 -28.74 4.82 13.95
N GLU A 346 -27.60 4.16 13.75
CA GLU A 346 -27.28 2.84 14.30
C GLU A 346 -27.32 2.86 15.83
N LEU A 347 -26.64 3.81 16.49
CA LEU A 347 -26.65 3.95 17.95
C LEU A 347 -28.07 4.22 18.48
N GLY A 348 -28.86 5.02 17.76
CA GLY A 348 -30.27 5.24 18.08
C GLY A 348 -31.11 3.97 17.98
N ALA A 349 -30.87 3.15 16.97
CA ALA A 349 -31.55 1.85 16.79
C ALA A 349 -31.19 0.85 17.91
N GLU A 350 -29.94 0.82 18.38
CA GLU A 350 -29.50 0.05 19.54
C GLU A 350 -30.24 0.47 20.82
N GLN A 351 -30.58 1.76 20.96
CA GLN A 351 -31.38 2.28 22.07
C GLN A 351 -32.90 2.16 21.86
N GLY A 352 -33.33 1.40 20.84
CA GLY A 352 -34.72 1.10 20.56
C GLY A 352 -35.50 2.22 19.83
N ILE A 353 -34.79 3.20 19.24
CA ILE A 353 -35.40 4.23 18.40
C ILE A 353 -35.23 3.81 16.93
N LYS A 354 -36.32 3.39 16.29
CA LYS A 354 -36.33 3.09 14.86
C LYS A 354 -37.04 4.21 14.10
N THR A 355 -36.49 4.56 12.95
CA THR A 355 -37.13 5.54 12.07
C THR A 355 -38.28 4.89 11.32
N ASP A 356 -39.48 5.48 11.43
CA ASP A 356 -40.62 5.08 10.61
C ASP A 356 -40.55 5.86 9.29
N PRO A 357 -40.54 5.19 8.12
CA PRO A 357 -40.53 5.86 6.82
C PRO A 357 -41.70 6.86 6.64
N LEU A 358 -42.81 6.63 7.30
CA LEU A 358 -43.96 7.54 7.27
C LEU A 358 -43.67 8.89 7.93
N GLN A 359 -42.74 8.95 8.88
CA GLN A 359 -42.34 10.19 9.55
C GLN A 359 -41.46 11.08 8.67
N LEU A 360 -40.97 10.56 7.55
CA LEU A 360 -40.10 11.27 6.60
C LEU A 360 -40.89 11.85 5.42
N VAL A 361 -42.18 11.62 5.34
CA VAL A 361 -43.01 12.17 4.25
C VAL A 361 -43.16 13.68 4.43
N GLY A 362 -42.71 14.43 3.40
CA GLY A 362 -42.76 15.90 3.40
C GLY A 362 -41.66 16.57 4.20
N VAL A 363 -40.66 15.84 4.69
CA VAL A 363 -39.49 16.40 5.38
C VAL A 363 -38.51 17.00 4.35
N HIS A 364 -38.11 18.25 4.55
CA HIS A 364 -37.08 18.90 3.75
C HIS A 364 -35.69 18.65 4.40
N MET A 365 -34.76 18.09 3.62
CA MET A 365 -33.42 17.72 4.08
C MET A 365 -32.45 18.88 3.91
N VAL A 366 -31.73 19.24 4.97
CA VAL A 366 -30.68 20.28 4.96
C VAL A 366 -29.32 19.60 4.98
N LYS A 367 -28.64 19.64 3.82
CA LYS A 367 -27.31 19.06 3.67
C LYS A 367 -26.25 19.88 4.40
N PHE A 368 -25.20 19.18 4.87
CA PHE A 368 -24.02 19.83 5.44
C PHE A 368 -23.31 20.69 4.39
N THR A 369 -22.91 21.89 4.77
CA THR A 369 -22.01 22.74 3.99
C THR A 369 -20.84 23.22 4.84
N ALA A 370 -19.69 23.48 4.23
CA ALA A 370 -18.51 23.99 4.93
C ALA A 370 -18.74 25.39 5.53
N GLU A 371 -19.68 26.17 4.97
CA GLU A 371 -20.04 27.51 5.42
C GLU A 371 -20.92 27.45 6.68
N THR A 372 -21.98 26.62 6.65
CA THR A 372 -22.92 26.53 7.78
C THR A 372 -22.42 25.58 8.88
N LYS A 373 -21.55 24.62 8.54
CA LYS A 373 -21.04 23.58 9.43
C LYS A 373 -22.13 22.82 10.21
N CYS A 374 -23.32 22.74 9.62
CA CYS A 374 -24.46 22.04 10.19
C CYS A 374 -25.29 21.35 9.12
N SER A 375 -26.03 20.32 9.53
CA SER A 375 -27.00 19.58 8.71
C SER A 375 -28.26 19.30 9.53
N GLY A 376 -29.32 18.81 8.89
CA GLY A 376 -30.53 18.49 9.62
C GLY A 376 -31.77 18.39 8.75
N VAL A 377 -32.93 18.62 9.35
CA VAL A 377 -34.23 18.49 8.69
C VAL A 377 -35.19 19.59 9.07
N ASP A 378 -36.04 19.97 8.12
CA ASP A 378 -37.23 20.82 8.36
C ASP A 378 -38.47 19.94 8.27
N MET A 379 -39.17 19.84 9.36
CA MET A 379 -40.34 18.98 9.50
C MET A 379 -41.59 19.67 8.88
N PRO A 380 -42.59 18.90 8.40
CA PRO A 380 -43.83 19.49 7.84
C PRO A 380 -44.63 20.29 8.83
N ASP A 381 -44.46 20.06 10.13
CA ASP A 381 -45.11 20.81 11.23
C ASP A 381 -44.42 22.14 11.55
N GLY A 382 -43.35 22.48 10.81
CA GLY A 382 -42.59 23.72 10.96
C GLY A 382 -41.38 23.61 11.90
N ARG A 383 -41.18 22.52 12.61
CA ARG A 383 -39.99 22.31 13.47
C ARG A 383 -38.74 22.19 12.63
N ARG A 384 -37.65 22.80 13.07
CA ARG A 384 -36.33 22.76 12.45
C ARG A 384 -35.35 22.07 13.38
N ILE A 385 -34.81 20.94 12.95
CA ILE A 385 -33.82 20.17 13.71
C ILE A 385 -32.47 20.34 13.01
N ARG A 386 -31.45 20.76 13.76
CA ARG A 386 -30.08 20.93 13.25
C ARG A 386 -29.10 20.21 14.15
N LYS A 387 -28.09 19.61 13.53
CA LYS A 387 -26.89 19.08 14.19
C LYS A 387 -25.65 19.67 13.53
N GLY A 388 -24.60 19.93 14.29
CA GLY A 388 -23.38 20.47 13.71
C GLY A 388 -22.29 20.76 14.72
N ALA A 389 -21.21 21.36 14.22
CA ALA A 389 -20.07 21.77 15.04
C ALA A 389 -20.52 22.70 16.17
N SER A 390 -19.98 22.54 17.37
CA SER A 390 -20.38 23.26 18.57
C SER A 390 -20.40 24.76 18.37
N GLU A 391 -19.37 25.35 17.78
CA GLU A 391 -19.32 26.77 17.46
C GLU A 391 -20.46 27.26 16.56
N ALA A 392 -20.77 26.50 15.50
CA ALA A 392 -21.78 26.89 14.51
C ALA A 392 -23.19 26.88 15.13
N ILE A 393 -23.53 25.85 15.89
CA ILE A 393 -24.84 25.72 16.52
C ILE A 393 -24.98 26.72 17.66
N LEU A 394 -23.95 26.92 18.50
CA LEU A 394 -23.96 27.93 19.57
C LEU A 394 -24.19 29.33 19.00
N ARG A 395 -23.49 29.68 17.92
CA ARG A 395 -23.68 30.99 17.25
C ARG A 395 -25.10 31.15 16.69
N MET A 396 -25.61 30.13 16.00
CA MET A 396 -26.96 30.13 15.43
C MET A 396 -28.03 30.30 16.52
N CYS A 397 -27.91 29.63 17.66
CA CYS A 397 -28.83 29.76 18.78
C CYS A 397 -28.75 31.15 19.45
N ALA A 398 -27.53 31.69 19.59
CA ALA A 398 -27.32 33.01 20.14
C ALA A 398 -27.90 34.14 19.25
N GLU A 399 -27.73 34.03 17.93
CA GLU A 399 -28.33 34.96 16.95
C GLU A 399 -29.87 34.92 16.99
N ALA A 400 -30.46 33.79 17.34
CA ALA A 400 -31.91 33.65 17.57
C ALA A 400 -32.35 34.11 18.97
N GLY A 401 -31.44 34.60 19.80
CA GLY A 401 -31.74 35.10 21.15
C GLY A 401 -31.91 34.02 22.23
N HIS A 402 -31.40 32.81 21.97
CA HIS A 402 -31.44 31.73 22.95
C HIS A 402 -30.10 31.57 23.66
N GLU A 403 -30.13 31.49 24.99
CA GLU A 403 -28.94 31.24 25.81
C GLU A 403 -28.52 29.78 25.76
N CYS A 404 -27.22 29.53 25.92
CA CYS A 404 -26.68 28.18 26.03
C CYS A 404 -27.13 27.56 27.38
N PRO A 405 -27.77 26.38 27.37
CA PRO A 405 -28.15 25.70 28.62
C PRO A 405 -26.94 25.38 29.49
N ALA A 406 -27.13 25.49 30.80
CA ALA A 406 -26.09 25.12 31.75
C ALA A 406 -25.60 23.67 31.53
N GLY A 407 -24.29 23.43 31.61
CA GLY A 407 -23.71 22.11 31.47
C GLY A 407 -23.32 21.71 30.02
N ILE A 408 -23.85 22.36 28.98
CA ILE A 408 -23.51 22.03 27.58
C ILE A 408 -22.02 22.27 27.31
N GLU A 409 -21.49 23.43 27.69
CA GLU A 409 -20.07 23.76 27.49
C GLU A 409 -19.15 22.81 28.25
N ALA A 410 -19.53 22.40 29.47
CA ALA A 410 -18.78 21.40 30.24
C ALA A 410 -18.81 20.03 29.56
N THR A 411 -19.96 19.63 28.99
CA THR A 411 -20.09 18.37 28.25
C THR A 411 -19.26 18.39 26.97
N VAL A 412 -19.32 19.49 26.19
CA VAL A 412 -18.51 19.69 24.97
C VAL A 412 -17.02 19.61 25.32
N ARG A 413 -16.59 20.30 26.39
CA ARG A 413 -15.19 20.28 26.85
C ARG A 413 -14.76 18.86 27.25
N ARG A 414 -15.56 18.18 28.08
CA ARG A 414 -15.28 16.80 28.52
C ARG A 414 -15.13 15.85 27.34
N ILE A 415 -16.03 15.92 26.34
CA ILE A 415 -15.97 15.07 25.14
C ILE A 415 -14.67 15.36 24.36
N SER A 416 -14.34 16.65 24.18
CA SER A 416 -13.12 17.06 23.47
C SER A 416 -11.85 16.63 24.23
N GLU A 417 -11.81 16.75 25.55
CA GLU A 417 -10.69 16.29 26.40
C GLU A 417 -10.49 14.78 26.35
N ASN A 418 -11.56 14.02 26.14
CA ASN A 418 -11.52 12.56 25.98
C ASN A 418 -11.30 12.12 24.51
N GLY A 419 -10.88 13.02 23.61
CA GLY A 419 -10.57 12.69 22.24
C GLY A 419 -11.79 12.53 21.32
N GLY A 420 -12.99 12.81 21.81
CA GLY A 420 -14.23 12.77 21.04
C GLY A 420 -14.50 14.08 20.29
N THR A 421 -15.37 14.02 19.30
CA THR A 421 -15.92 15.17 18.60
C THR A 421 -17.35 15.42 19.05
N PRO A 422 -17.63 16.54 19.72
CA PRO A 422 -18.99 16.88 20.13
C PRO A 422 -19.77 17.49 18.97
N LEU A 423 -20.95 16.96 18.67
CA LEU A 423 -21.94 17.58 17.79
C LEU A 423 -23.11 18.07 18.64
N ILE A 424 -23.41 19.36 18.59
CA ILE A 424 -24.59 19.91 19.26
C ILE A 424 -25.81 19.68 18.36
N VAL A 425 -26.93 19.31 19.00
CA VAL A 425 -28.22 19.14 18.36
C VAL A 425 -29.19 20.17 18.95
N CYS A 426 -29.87 20.90 18.09
CA CYS A 426 -30.89 21.86 18.46
C CYS A 426 -32.21 21.63 17.70
N GLU A 427 -33.31 22.07 18.30
CA GLU A 427 -34.64 22.10 17.73
C GLU A 427 -35.19 23.53 17.89
N ASP A 428 -35.59 24.15 16.78
CA ASP A 428 -36.07 25.54 16.73
C ASP A 428 -35.10 26.49 17.45
N GLU A 429 -33.81 26.39 17.06
CA GLU A 429 -32.68 27.18 17.61
C GLU A 429 -32.47 27.04 19.13
N ARG A 430 -33.11 26.05 19.77
CA ARG A 430 -32.88 25.71 21.19
C ARG A 430 -32.05 24.47 21.31
N ILE A 431 -30.93 24.53 22.01
CA ILE A 431 -30.04 23.40 22.23
C ILE A 431 -30.77 22.33 23.04
N ARG A 432 -30.73 21.08 22.55
CA ARG A 432 -31.35 19.91 23.19
C ARG A 432 -30.34 18.95 23.78
N GLY A 433 -29.08 19.00 23.33
CA GLY A 433 -28.02 18.15 23.86
C GLY A 433 -26.84 18.02 22.92
N VAL A 434 -25.94 17.10 23.24
CA VAL A 434 -24.68 16.83 22.53
C VAL A 434 -24.63 15.36 22.16
N VAL A 435 -24.20 15.06 20.93
CA VAL A 435 -23.81 13.72 20.47
C VAL A 435 -22.29 13.62 20.51
N GLU A 436 -21.77 12.58 21.11
CA GLU A 436 -20.36 12.26 21.11
C GLU A 436 -20.01 11.36 19.95
N LEU A 437 -19.07 11.78 19.11
CA LEU A 437 -18.44 10.96 18.10
C LEU A 437 -17.01 10.65 18.52
N GLN A 438 -16.57 9.42 18.36
CA GLN A 438 -15.20 9.01 18.65
C GLN A 438 -14.56 8.31 17.46
N ASP A 439 -13.25 8.53 17.27
CA ASP A 439 -12.43 7.73 16.39
C ASP A 439 -12.24 6.35 16.99
N ILE A 440 -12.55 5.30 16.23
CA ILE A 440 -12.40 3.93 16.69
C ILE A 440 -11.01 3.42 16.34
N ILE A 441 -10.25 3.07 17.37
CA ILE A 441 -8.94 2.44 17.22
C ILE A 441 -9.11 1.03 16.64
N LYS A 442 -8.30 0.68 15.64
CA LYS A 442 -8.32 -0.65 15.01
C LYS A 442 -8.05 -1.75 16.06
N THR A 443 -8.82 -2.81 16.01
CA THR A 443 -8.66 -3.95 16.92
C THR A 443 -7.27 -4.58 16.76
N GLY A 444 -6.62 -4.92 17.88
CA GLY A 444 -5.31 -5.58 17.88
C GLY A 444 -4.12 -4.68 17.54
N ILE A 445 -4.33 -3.35 17.37
CA ILE A 445 -3.23 -2.43 17.01
C ILE A 445 -2.17 -2.34 18.12
N ARG A 446 -2.59 -2.41 19.38
CA ARG A 446 -1.70 -2.35 20.53
C ARG A 446 -0.70 -3.50 20.57
N GLU A 447 -1.18 -4.71 20.33
CA GLU A 447 -0.34 -5.92 20.24
C GLU A 447 0.64 -5.84 19.05
N ARG A 448 0.22 -5.22 17.95
CA ARG A 448 1.09 -5.00 16.80
C ARG A 448 2.23 -4.02 17.17
N PHE A 449 1.94 -2.92 17.85
CA PHE A 449 2.97 -1.97 18.29
C PHE A 449 3.90 -2.56 19.36
N GLU A 450 3.40 -3.41 20.25
CA GLU A 450 4.24 -4.15 21.19
C GLU A 450 5.22 -5.10 20.49
N ARG A 451 4.79 -5.75 19.39
CA ARG A 451 5.68 -6.59 18.58
C ARG A 451 6.75 -5.75 17.87
N LEU A 452 6.40 -4.62 17.28
CA LEU A 452 7.35 -3.70 16.64
C LEU A 452 8.38 -3.17 17.67
N ARG A 453 7.94 -2.80 18.87
CA ARG A 453 8.83 -2.38 19.96
C ARG A 453 9.81 -3.47 20.37
N LYS A 454 9.38 -4.74 20.42
CA LYS A 454 10.27 -5.89 20.69
C LYS A 454 11.30 -6.10 19.58
N MET A 455 11.02 -5.66 18.37
CA MET A 455 11.94 -5.67 17.22
C MET A 455 12.88 -4.46 17.21
N GLY A 456 12.75 -3.52 18.16
CA GLY A 456 13.55 -2.31 18.24
C GLY A 456 13.01 -1.11 17.45
N VAL A 457 11.82 -1.24 16.84
CA VAL A 457 11.20 -0.16 16.07
C VAL A 457 10.44 0.79 17.01
N LYS A 458 10.79 2.08 16.97
CA LYS A 458 10.06 3.15 17.66
C LYS A 458 8.82 3.52 16.86
N THR A 459 7.65 3.55 17.49
CA THR A 459 6.38 3.95 16.86
C THR A 459 5.99 5.37 17.27
N VAL A 460 5.67 6.22 16.29
CA VAL A 460 5.33 7.64 16.53
C VAL A 460 4.04 7.97 15.79
N MET A 461 2.99 8.33 16.51
CA MET A 461 1.74 8.81 15.92
C MET A 461 1.86 10.27 15.53
N VAL A 462 1.37 10.63 14.35
CA VAL A 462 1.29 12.03 13.90
C VAL A 462 -0.15 12.38 13.59
N THR A 463 -0.64 13.49 14.14
CA THR A 463 -2.02 13.92 13.97
C THR A 463 -2.15 15.44 14.01
N GLY A 464 -3.14 15.98 13.29
CA GLY A 464 -3.55 17.39 13.39
C GLY A 464 -4.41 17.71 14.61
N ASP A 465 -4.75 16.71 15.45
CA ASP A 465 -5.55 16.92 16.65
C ASP A 465 -4.77 17.72 17.71
N ASN A 466 -5.53 18.31 18.66
CA ASN A 466 -4.95 18.97 19.82
C ASN A 466 -4.17 17.97 20.73
N PRO A 467 -3.24 18.47 21.56
CA PRO A 467 -2.36 17.59 22.38
C PRO A 467 -3.10 16.65 23.32
N LEU A 468 -4.26 17.02 23.85
CA LEU A 468 -5.03 16.18 24.77
C LEU A 468 -5.65 14.97 24.05
N THR A 469 -6.29 15.23 22.92
CA THR A 469 -6.84 14.18 22.05
C THR A 469 -5.74 13.26 21.53
N ALA A 470 -4.63 13.81 21.05
CA ALA A 470 -3.50 13.04 20.56
C ALA A 470 -2.91 12.14 21.65
N LYS A 471 -2.72 12.66 22.86
CA LYS A 471 -2.24 11.90 24.01
C LYS A 471 -3.16 10.73 24.34
N TYR A 472 -4.47 11.00 24.43
CA TYR A 472 -5.46 9.97 24.74
C TYR A 472 -5.40 8.80 23.73
N ILE A 473 -5.39 9.11 22.43
CA ILE A 473 -5.34 8.09 21.36
C ILE A 473 -4.01 7.36 21.40
N ALA A 474 -2.89 8.05 21.59
CA ALA A 474 -1.56 7.46 21.68
C ALA A 474 -1.45 6.44 22.82
N GLU A 475 -1.97 6.78 24.00
CA GLU A 475 -1.99 5.89 25.18
C GLU A 475 -2.89 4.66 24.93
N GLN A 476 -4.05 4.84 24.31
CA GLN A 476 -4.96 3.75 23.98
C GLN A 476 -4.37 2.82 22.91
N ALA A 477 -3.77 3.38 21.87
CA ALA A 477 -3.12 2.62 20.80
C ALA A 477 -1.81 1.97 21.27
N GLY A 478 -1.13 2.54 22.27
CA GLY A 478 0.12 2.03 22.82
C GLY A 478 1.34 2.37 21.97
N VAL A 479 1.33 3.50 21.25
CA VAL A 479 2.51 4.02 20.54
C VAL A 479 3.54 4.58 21.52
N ASP A 480 4.82 4.70 21.09
CA ASP A 480 5.90 5.15 21.96
C ASP A 480 5.93 6.68 22.11
N ASP A 481 5.47 7.42 21.10
CA ASP A 481 5.51 8.86 21.07
C ASP A 481 4.40 9.42 20.15
N PHE A 482 4.11 10.72 20.24
CA PHE A 482 3.15 11.35 19.34
C PHE A 482 3.51 12.81 19.03
N ILE A 483 3.03 13.29 17.89
CA ILE A 483 3.13 14.69 17.45
C ILE A 483 1.70 15.18 17.22
N ALA A 484 1.27 16.15 18.01
CA ALA A 484 -0.04 16.80 17.93
C ALA A 484 0.04 18.08 17.09
N GLU A 485 -1.11 18.58 16.61
CA GLU A 485 -1.24 19.81 15.81
C GLU A 485 -0.29 19.83 14.59
N ALA A 486 0.07 18.64 14.10
CA ALA A 486 1.05 18.46 13.04
C ALA A 486 0.50 18.93 11.69
N ARG A 487 1.29 19.73 11.00
CA ARG A 487 1.11 20.08 9.59
C ARG A 487 1.88 19.11 8.70
N PRO A 488 1.59 19.04 7.39
CA PRO A 488 2.35 18.20 6.47
C PRO A 488 3.87 18.46 6.50
N GLU A 489 4.28 19.71 6.71
CA GLU A 489 5.68 20.12 6.80
C GLU A 489 6.37 19.54 8.05
N ASP A 490 5.64 19.45 9.17
CA ASP A 490 6.17 18.90 10.42
C ASP A 490 6.47 17.40 10.30
N LYS A 491 5.62 16.66 9.56
CA LYS A 491 5.86 15.25 9.21
C LYS A 491 7.18 15.09 8.45
N LEU A 492 7.39 15.93 7.42
CA LEU A 492 8.62 15.95 6.62
C LEU A 492 9.87 16.28 7.44
N GLU A 493 9.77 17.31 8.30
CA GLU A 493 10.90 17.74 9.12
C GLU A 493 11.29 16.67 10.14
N TYR A 494 10.32 15.99 10.74
CA TYR A 494 10.58 14.87 11.65
C TYR A 494 11.32 13.75 10.91
N ILE A 495 10.86 13.31 9.74
CA ILE A 495 11.51 12.27 8.94
C ILE A 495 12.97 12.68 8.63
N ARG A 496 13.19 13.90 8.12
CA ARG A 496 14.51 14.41 7.80
C ARG A 496 15.44 14.49 9.02
N ARG A 497 14.91 14.83 10.17
CA ARG A 497 15.68 14.88 11.42
C ARG A 497 16.17 13.49 11.83
N GLU A 498 15.31 12.48 11.82
CA GLU A 498 15.68 11.10 12.14
C GLU A 498 16.67 10.54 11.11
N GLN A 499 16.45 10.81 9.81
CA GLN A 499 17.37 10.42 8.74
C GLN A 499 18.77 11.06 8.88
N ARG A 500 18.84 12.34 9.27
CA ARG A 500 20.12 13.01 9.56
C ARG A 500 20.84 12.41 10.78
N ALA A 501 20.10 11.82 11.69
CA ALA A 501 20.65 11.07 12.83
C ALA A 501 21.10 9.65 12.44
N GLY A 502 21.03 9.28 11.16
CA GLY A 502 21.45 7.98 10.64
C GLY A 502 20.41 6.86 10.81
N LYS A 503 19.16 7.20 11.12
CA LYS A 503 18.08 6.23 11.31
C LYS A 503 17.30 6.04 10.02
N LEU A 504 16.82 4.82 9.80
CA LEU A 504 15.89 4.47 8.75
C LEU A 504 14.46 4.70 9.22
N VAL A 505 13.70 5.46 8.44
CA VAL A 505 12.36 5.90 8.80
C VAL A 505 11.33 5.33 7.83
N ALA A 506 10.31 4.66 8.39
CA ALA A 506 9.10 4.33 7.67
C ALA A 506 7.99 5.35 7.98
N MET A 507 7.17 5.67 6.99
CA MET A 507 5.94 6.46 7.14
C MET A 507 4.75 5.66 6.61
N MET A 508 3.66 5.62 7.38
CA MET A 508 2.40 4.99 6.99
C MET A 508 1.28 6.01 7.04
N GLY A 509 0.52 6.15 5.95
CA GLY A 509 -0.57 7.10 5.83
C GLY A 509 -1.45 6.84 4.61
N ASP A 510 -2.60 7.50 4.55
CA ASP A 510 -3.63 7.30 3.52
C ASP A 510 -4.05 8.60 2.79
N GLY A 511 -3.73 9.76 3.35
CA GLY A 511 -4.14 11.06 2.82
C GLY A 511 -3.22 11.65 1.74
N THR A 512 -3.75 12.57 0.95
CA THR A 512 -2.97 13.37 0.00
C THR A 512 -1.93 14.25 0.71
N ASN A 513 -2.23 14.68 1.92
CA ASN A 513 -1.33 15.43 2.80
C ASN A 513 -0.13 14.60 3.27
N ASP A 514 -0.23 13.27 3.23
CA ASP A 514 0.85 12.35 3.58
C ASP A 514 1.82 12.08 2.42
N ALA A 515 1.40 12.31 1.18
CA ALA A 515 2.18 12.00 0.00
C ALA A 515 3.63 12.53 0.04
N PRO A 516 3.91 13.79 0.45
CA PRO A 516 5.28 14.27 0.58
C PRO A 516 6.10 13.52 1.64
N ALA A 517 5.48 13.15 2.76
CA ALA A 517 6.11 12.39 3.83
C ALA A 517 6.38 10.93 3.44
N LEU A 518 5.41 10.29 2.75
CA LEU A 518 5.55 8.95 2.17
C LEU A 518 6.70 8.88 1.15
N ALA A 519 6.83 9.91 0.31
CA ALA A 519 7.92 9.99 -0.68
C ALA A 519 9.29 10.25 -0.05
N GLN A 520 9.35 11.01 1.06
CA GLN A 520 10.59 11.34 1.77
C GLN A 520 11.11 10.18 2.61
N ALA A 521 10.23 9.38 3.20
CA ALA A 521 10.60 8.27 4.06
C ALA A 521 11.40 7.20 3.30
N ASP A 522 12.28 6.48 4.01
CA ASP A 522 13.03 5.36 3.43
C ASP A 522 12.08 4.24 3.00
N VAL A 523 10.98 4.07 3.77
CA VAL A 523 9.86 3.20 3.45
C VAL A 523 8.55 3.98 3.60
N GLY A 524 7.91 4.32 2.49
CA GLY A 524 6.56 4.93 2.49
C GLY A 524 5.50 3.86 2.23
N VAL A 525 4.65 3.59 3.20
CA VAL A 525 3.55 2.62 3.12
C VAL A 525 2.23 3.37 2.99
N ALA A 526 1.64 3.33 1.80
CA ALA A 526 0.30 3.85 1.59
C ALA A 526 -0.74 2.79 1.92
N MET A 527 -1.87 3.20 2.50
CA MET A 527 -3.02 2.31 2.68
C MET A 527 -3.76 2.14 1.36
N ASN A 528 -4.29 0.97 1.09
CA ASN A 528 -5.14 0.76 -0.09
C ASN A 528 -6.43 1.59 -0.06
N SER A 529 -6.94 1.86 1.14
CA SER A 529 -8.07 2.78 1.35
C SER A 529 -7.74 4.24 1.04
N GLY A 530 -6.46 4.60 0.96
CA GLY A 530 -6.00 5.97 0.80
C GLY A 530 -6.14 6.54 -0.61
N THR A 531 -5.77 7.81 -0.76
CA THR A 531 -5.83 8.55 -2.02
C THR A 531 -4.83 8.02 -3.05
N GLN A 532 -5.10 8.28 -4.33
CA GLN A 532 -4.18 7.91 -5.41
C GLN A 532 -2.80 8.57 -5.22
N ALA A 533 -2.77 9.83 -4.75
CA ALA A 533 -1.53 10.55 -4.47
C ALA A 533 -0.66 9.85 -3.42
N ALA A 534 -1.26 9.36 -2.32
CA ALA A 534 -0.57 8.58 -1.30
C ALA A 534 -0.02 7.26 -1.87
N LYS A 535 -0.85 6.52 -2.63
CA LYS A 535 -0.44 5.26 -3.27
C LYS A 535 0.71 5.47 -4.26
N GLU A 536 0.74 6.58 -4.99
CA GLU A 536 1.83 6.88 -5.93
C GLU A 536 3.12 7.32 -5.23
N ALA A 537 3.01 8.06 -4.14
CA ALA A 537 4.15 8.54 -3.36
C ALA A 537 4.85 7.43 -2.57
N GLY A 538 4.10 6.51 -1.96
CA GLY A 538 4.64 5.38 -1.22
C GLY A 538 5.42 4.41 -2.10
N ASN A 539 6.40 3.73 -1.55
CA ASN A 539 7.11 2.63 -2.20
C ASN A 539 6.58 1.24 -1.82
N MET A 540 5.61 1.20 -0.93
CA MET A 540 4.77 0.07 -0.57
C MET A 540 3.30 0.48 -0.51
N VAL A 541 2.41 -0.49 -0.71
CA VAL A 541 0.96 -0.34 -0.51
C VAL A 541 0.47 -1.50 0.33
N ASP A 542 -0.13 -1.20 1.47
CA ASP A 542 -0.79 -2.16 2.34
C ASP A 542 -2.22 -2.36 1.84
N LEU A 543 -2.58 -3.59 1.52
CA LEU A 543 -3.88 -3.94 0.93
C LEU A 543 -4.96 -4.26 1.97
N ASP A 544 -4.58 -4.44 3.25
CA ASP A 544 -5.49 -4.78 4.35
C ASP A 544 -6.31 -3.59 4.86
#